data_76de3ed6a3fbb417ed26e54a1c417474
#
_entry.id   76de3ed6a3fbb417ed26e54a1c417474
#
_cell.length_a   1.000
_cell.length_b   1.000
_cell.length_c   1.000
_cell.angle_alpha   90.00
_cell.angle_beta   90.00
_cell.angle_gamma   90.00
#
_symmetry.space_group_name_H-M   'P 1'
#
loop_
_entity.id
_entity.type
_entity.pdbx_description
1 polymer ?
#
loop_
_entity_poly.entity_id
_entity_poly.type
_entity_poly.pdbx_seq_one_letter_code
_entity_poly.pdbx_strand_id
1 'polypeptide(L)'
;MYAIIPQQIPQGMRAEVNEKILFAIDSGKDLIPAESIYNCYTGIGGLHNLKQSDFASYHEYAEAKKEFEMGQFFTPHEICRDMVDMLCPVSSEMVLDMCCGMGNFFNHLPNPHNAYGFDIDGKAVSVARYLYPEAHIEKCDIQLYN
;
A
#
# COMPACT_ATOMS: atom_id res chain seq x y z
N MET A 1 -4.43 21.65 -6.14
CA MET A 1 -4.16 20.20 -6.10
C MET A 1 -2.95 19.99 -5.22
N TYR A 2 -3.10 19.27 -4.13
CA TYR A 2 -2.18 19.36 -3.00
C TYR A 2 -1.21 18.18 -3.07
N ALA A 3 0.07 18.48 -3.36
CA ALA A 3 1.14 17.53 -3.08
C ALA A 3 1.30 17.47 -1.54
N ILE A 4 0.62 16.52 -0.91
CA ILE A 4 0.78 16.30 0.52
C ILE A 4 1.85 15.21 0.65
N ILE A 5 3.00 15.58 1.20
CA ILE A 5 4.08 14.61 1.47
C ILE A 5 3.68 13.79 2.71
N PRO A 6 3.75 12.44 2.67
CA PRO A 6 3.28 11.56 3.77
C PRO A 6 3.91 11.89 5.12
N GLN A 7 5.16 12.32 5.11
CA GLN A 7 5.91 12.74 6.29
C GLN A 7 5.30 13.98 6.96
N GLN A 8 4.46 14.72 6.25
CA GLN A 8 3.79 15.93 6.73
C GLN A 8 2.35 15.68 7.17
N ILE A 9 1.79 14.48 6.90
CA ILE A 9 0.44 14.16 7.36
C ILE A 9 0.52 13.72 8.81
N PRO A 10 -0.12 14.47 9.74
CA PRO A 10 -0.22 14.05 11.13
C PRO A 10 -0.84 12.65 11.21
N GLN A 11 -0.32 11.82 12.09
CA GLN A 11 -0.77 10.42 12.25
C GLN A 11 -2.30 10.31 12.40
N GLY A 12 -2.92 11.19 13.18
CA GLY A 12 -4.37 11.21 13.37
C GLY A 12 -5.19 11.56 12.12
N MET A 13 -4.57 12.05 11.04
CA MET A 13 -5.25 12.37 9.78
C MET A 13 -5.04 11.30 8.70
N ARG A 14 -4.15 10.35 8.90
CA ARG A 14 -3.79 9.36 7.86
C ARG A 14 -4.97 8.49 7.46
N ALA A 15 -5.79 8.05 8.42
CA ALA A 15 -6.99 7.27 8.14
C ALA A 15 -7.96 8.03 7.23
N GLU A 16 -8.23 9.30 7.52
CA GLU A 16 -9.10 10.15 6.72
C GLU A 16 -8.55 10.37 5.30
N VAL A 17 -7.23 10.55 5.18
CA VAL A 17 -6.57 10.71 3.88
C VAL A 17 -6.67 9.43 3.07
N ASN A 18 -6.43 8.26 3.68
CA ASN A 18 -6.59 6.97 3.01
C ASN A 18 -8.02 6.75 2.51
N GLU A 19 -9.02 7.06 3.33
CA GLU A 19 -10.43 6.92 2.94
C GLU A 19 -10.79 7.85 1.77
N LYS A 20 -10.28 9.08 1.76
CA LYS A 20 -10.47 10.00 0.64
C LYS A 20 -9.85 9.47 -0.66
N ILE A 21 -8.64 8.89 -0.58
CA ILE A 21 -7.99 8.28 -1.74
C ILE A 21 -8.82 7.10 -2.25
N LEU A 22 -9.22 6.20 -1.38
CA LEU A 22 -10.04 5.03 -1.75
C LEU A 22 -11.38 5.44 -2.34
N PHE A 23 -12.05 6.42 -1.74
CA PHE A 23 -13.32 6.95 -2.26
C PHE A 23 -13.16 7.56 -3.64
N ALA A 24 -12.08 8.30 -3.89
CA ALA A 24 -11.83 8.89 -5.19
C ALA A 24 -11.51 7.82 -6.25
N ILE A 25 -10.75 6.77 -5.90
CA ILE A 25 -10.48 5.62 -6.75
C ILE A 25 -11.80 4.89 -7.10
N ASP A 26 -12.62 4.57 -6.10
CA ASP A 26 -13.86 3.82 -6.29
C ASP A 26 -14.91 4.61 -7.07
N SER A 27 -14.97 5.93 -6.85
CA SER A 27 -15.93 6.78 -7.55
C SER A 27 -15.59 7.02 -9.02
N GLY A 28 -14.30 6.90 -9.39
CA GLY A 28 -13.79 7.17 -10.73
C GLY A 28 -14.02 8.60 -11.23
N LYS A 29 -14.44 9.52 -10.35
CA LYS A 29 -14.81 10.89 -10.71
C LYS A 29 -13.60 11.80 -10.89
N ASP A 30 -12.58 11.58 -10.07
CA ASP A 30 -11.38 12.41 -10.04
C ASP A 30 -10.15 11.54 -10.28
N LEU A 31 -9.31 11.94 -11.22
CA LEU A 31 -8.01 11.31 -11.41
C LEU A 31 -7.05 11.80 -10.32
N ILE A 32 -6.55 10.87 -9.51
CA ILE A 32 -5.53 11.16 -8.52
C ILE A 32 -4.16 10.90 -9.16
N PRO A 33 -3.24 11.86 -9.15
CA PRO A 33 -1.88 11.61 -9.61
C PRO A 33 -1.21 10.50 -8.79
N ALA A 34 -0.53 9.59 -9.47
CA ALA A 34 0.17 8.46 -8.82
C ALA A 34 1.11 8.95 -7.69
N GLU A 35 1.86 10.02 -7.94
CA GLU A 35 2.74 10.64 -6.94
C GLU A 35 2.00 11.05 -5.67
N SER A 36 0.76 11.55 -5.79
CA SER A 36 -0.06 11.89 -4.62
C SER A 36 -0.44 10.65 -3.82
N ILE A 37 -0.72 9.54 -4.50
CA ILE A 37 -1.00 8.27 -3.83
C ILE A 37 0.25 7.73 -3.13
N TYR A 38 1.40 7.68 -3.82
CA TYR A 38 2.67 7.25 -3.24
C TYR A 38 3.05 8.06 -2.00
N ASN A 39 2.71 9.34 -2.02
CA ASN A 39 3.04 10.26 -0.93
C ASN A 39 2.03 10.25 0.21
N CYS A 40 0.80 9.80 0.00
CA CYS A 40 -0.29 10.00 0.97
C CYS A 40 -0.94 8.70 1.45
N TYR A 41 -0.97 7.65 0.63
CA TYR A 41 -1.57 6.39 1.03
C TYR A 41 -0.63 5.60 1.94
N THR A 42 -1.08 5.33 3.14
CA THR A 42 -0.26 4.65 4.17
C THR A 42 -0.78 3.27 4.54
N GLY A 43 -1.91 2.84 3.96
CA GLY A 43 -2.57 1.61 4.37
C GLY A 43 -2.97 1.64 5.85
N ILE A 44 -2.94 0.49 6.50
CA ILE A 44 -3.21 0.38 7.94
C ILE A 44 -1.96 0.57 8.80
N GLY A 45 -0.78 0.65 8.19
CA GLY A 45 0.50 0.81 8.89
C GLY A 45 0.60 2.13 9.66
N GLY A 46 0.85 2.07 10.94
CA GLY A 46 0.95 3.24 11.81
C GLY A 46 -0.36 4.00 12.04
N LEU A 47 -1.50 3.44 11.63
CA LEU A 47 -2.83 4.06 11.70
C LEU A 47 -3.65 3.57 12.88
N HIS A 48 -3.07 3.44 14.03
CA HIS A 48 -3.87 2.91 15.11
C HIS A 48 -4.88 3.90 15.70
N ASN A 49 -4.85 5.21 15.44
CA ASN A 49 -5.74 6.23 16.04
C ASN A 49 -6.15 5.93 17.51
N LEU A 50 -5.49 4.94 18.12
CA LEU A 50 -5.75 4.46 19.45
C LEU A 50 -5.20 5.47 20.45
N LYS A 51 -6.02 5.89 21.36
CA LYS A 51 -5.59 6.71 22.49
C LYS A 51 -5.50 5.82 23.72
N GLN A 52 -4.43 5.94 24.48
CA GLN A 52 -4.29 5.20 25.73
C GLN A 52 -5.46 5.40 26.67
N SER A 53 -6.09 6.58 26.64
CA SER A 53 -7.28 6.91 27.44
C SER A 53 -8.51 6.06 27.12
N ASP A 54 -8.55 5.40 25.97
CA ASP A 54 -9.69 4.63 25.48
C ASP A 54 -9.64 3.16 25.99
N PHE A 55 -8.59 2.81 26.73
CA PHE A 55 -8.34 1.47 27.26
C PHE A 55 -8.31 1.48 28.79
N ALA A 56 -8.75 0.39 29.41
CA ALA A 56 -8.76 0.22 30.86
C ALA A 56 -7.34 0.13 31.45
N SER A 57 -6.34 -0.30 30.66
CA SER A 57 -4.95 -0.41 31.07
C SER A 57 -3.98 -0.10 29.94
N TYR A 58 -2.74 0.28 30.32
CA TYR A 58 -1.65 0.44 29.34
C TYR A 58 -1.35 -0.87 28.61
N HIS A 59 -1.53 -2.01 29.25
CA HIS A 59 -1.29 -3.31 28.64
C HIS A 59 -2.26 -3.57 27.47
N GLU A 60 -3.54 -3.36 27.67
CA GLU A 60 -4.56 -3.48 26.60
C GLU A 60 -4.28 -2.51 25.46
N TYR A 61 -3.93 -1.27 25.75
CA TYR A 61 -3.52 -0.31 24.73
C TYR A 61 -2.30 -0.78 23.95
N ALA A 62 -1.27 -1.30 24.65
CA ALA A 62 -0.04 -1.76 24.03
C ALA A 62 -0.26 -3.00 23.14
N GLU A 63 -1.13 -3.92 23.54
CA GLU A 63 -1.51 -5.08 22.72
C GLU A 63 -2.29 -4.67 21.49
N ALA A 64 -3.33 -3.85 21.63
CA ALA A 64 -4.09 -3.32 20.50
C ALA A 64 -3.19 -2.52 19.53
N LYS A 65 -2.30 -1.69 20.07
CA LYS A 65 -1.32 -0.95 19.29
C LYS A 65 -0.41 -1.90 18.50
N LYS A 66 0.10 -2.97 19.14
CA LYS A 66 0.94 -3.97 18.50
C LYS A 66 0.23 -4.70 17.37
N GLU A 67 -1.05 -5.05 17.56
CA GLU A 67 -1.87 -5.67 16.53
C GLU A 67 -1.98 -4.79 15.29
N PHE A 68 -2.18 -3.49 15.46
CA PHE A 68 -2.22 -2.52 14.37
C PHE A 68 -0.82 -2.22 13.79
N GLU A 69 0.23 -2.20 14.60
CA GLU A 69 1.61 -1.94 14.15
C GLU A 69 2.29 -3.16 13.50
N MET A 70 1.81 -4.36 13.75
CA MET A 70 2.15 -5.54 12.91
C MET A 70 1.55 -5.43 11.51
N GLY A 71 0.87 -4.32 11.27
CA GLY A 71 0.24 -3.99 10.04
C GLY A 71 1.21 -3.65 8.92
N GLN A 72 0.63 -3.35 7.86
CA GLN A 72 1.14 -3.08 6.54
C GLN A 72 2.11 -1.90 6.52
N PHE A 73 3.31 -2.13 6.02
CA PHE A 73 4.27 -1.10 5.65
C PHE A 73 4.64 -1.27 4.18
N PHE A 74 4.42 -0.23 3.41
CA PHE A 74 4.81 -0.25 2.01
C PHE A 74 6.30 0.04 1.88
N THR A 75 7.01 -0.81 1.16
CA THR A 75 8.44 -0.62 0.90
C THR A 75 8.65 0.70 0.15
N PRO A 76 9.55 1.58 0.61
CA PRO A 76 9.85 2.83 -0.08
C PRO A 76 10.31 2.60 -1.52
N HIS A 77 9.90 3.50 -2.42
CA HIS A 77 10.23 3.39 -3.86
C HIS A 77 11.72 3.30 -4.15
N GLU A 78 12.55 3.98 -3.38
CA GLU A 78 14.01 3.91 -3.53
C GLU A 78 14.54 2.50 -3.29
N ILE A 79 14.03 1.83 -2.25
CA ILE A 79 14.40 0.44 -1.94
C ILE A 79 13.85 -0.51 -3.01
N CYS A 80 12.60 -0.31 -3.45
CA CYS A 80 12.01 -1.10 -4.53
C CYS A 80 12.85 -1.02 -5.80
N ARG A 81 13.25 0.19 -6.19
CA ARG A 81 14.11 0.42 -7.35
C ARG A 81 15.43 -0.35 -7.21
N ASP A 82 16.13 -0.15 -6.10
CA ASP A 82 17.43 -0.76 -5.89
C ASP A 82 17.35 -2.30 -5.92
N MET A 83 16.26 -2.88 -5.37
CA MET A 83 16.02 -4.32 -5.43
C MET A 83 15.72 -4.81 -6.86
N VAL A 84 14.91 -4.08 -7.61
CA VAL A 84 14.60 -4.43 -9.00
C VAL A 84 15.86 -4.31 -9.87
N ASP A 85 16.66 -3.27 -9.67
CA ASP A 85 17.95 -3.09 -10.35
C ASP A 85 18.92 -4.24 -10.06
N MET A 86 18.94 -4.76 -8.84
CA MET A 86 19.75 -5.92 -8.46
C MET A 86 19.26 -7.23 -9.11
N LEU A 87 17.95 -7.39 -9.25
CA LEU A 87 17.35 -8.57 -9.90
C LEU A 87 17.51 -8.52 -11.42
N CYS A 88 17.65 -7.33 -12.00
CA CYS A 88 17.79 -7.08 -13.43
C CYS A 88 16.77 -7.84 -14.31
N PRO A 89 15.46 -7.82 -14.01
CA PRO A 89 14.49 -8.54 -14.80
C PRO A 89 14.44 -7.99 -16.23
N VAL A 90 14.30 -8.88 -17.22
CA VAL A 90 14.10 -8.45 -18.59
C VAL A 90 12.60 -8.34 -18.93
N SER A 91 12.26 -7.56 -19.95
CA SER A 91 10.87 -7.24 -20.31
C SER A 91 10.00 -8.45 -20.64
N SER A 92 10.59 -9.60 -20.97
CA SER A 92 9.88 -10.84 -21.27
C SER A 92 9.63 -11.73 -20.05
N GLU A 93 10.24 -11.42 -18.92
CA GLU A 93 10.08 -12.21 -17.70
C GLU A 93 8.80 -11.83 -16.95
N MET A 94 8.16 -12.82 -16.37
CA MET A 94 7.06 -12.65 -15.42
C MET A 94 7.64 -12.41 -14.02
N VAL A 95 7.15 -11.38 -13.36
CA VAL A 95 7.54 -11.05 -12.00
C VAL A 95 6.34 -11.21 -11.08
N LEU A 96 6.50 -11.99 -10.03
CA LEU A 96 5.47 -12.23 -9.03
C LEU A 96 5.86 -11.59 -7.69
N ASP A 97 4.97 -10.76 -7.16
CA ASP A 97 5.04 -10.24 -5.80
C ASP A 97 3.86 -10.83 -4.98
N MET A 98 4.18 -11.68 -4.02
CA MET A 98 3.18 -12.42 -3.23
C MET A 98 2.56 -11.59 -2.10
N CYS A 99 3.09 -10.41 -1.80
CA CYS A 99 2.59 -9.48 -0.78
C CYS A 99 2.74 -8.05 -1.30
N CYS A 100 2.13 -7.79 -2.47
CA CYS A 100 2.45 -6.61 -3.27
C CYS A 100 2.03 -5.28 -2.64
N GLY A 101 1.18 -5.29 -1.62
CA GLY A 101 0.65 -4.07 -1.03
C GLY A 101 -0.02 -3.18 -2.08
N MET A 102 0.41 -1.94 -2.17
CA MET A 102 -0.03 -1.01 -3.22
C MET A 102 0.81 -1.08 -4.51
N GLY A 103 1.70 -2.07 -4.63
CA GLY A 103 2.43 -2.37 -5.87
C GLY A 103 3.68 -1.53 -6.11
N ASN A 104 4.36 -1.02 -5.08
CA ASN A 104 5.51 -0.13 -5.25
C ASN A 104 6.65 -0.72 -6.09
N PHE A 105 6.84 -2.04 -6.07
CA PHE A 105 7.82 -2.72 -6.93
C PHE A 105 7.48 -2.62 -8.42
N PHE A 106 6.19 -2.61 -8.77
CA PHE A 106 5.75 -2.61 -10.17
C PHE A 106 6.13 -1.32 -10.91
N ASN A 107 6.30 -0.21 -10.17
CA ASN A 107 6.76 1.05 -10.75
C ASN A 107 8.17 0.99 -11.37
N HIS A 108 8.95 -0.01 -10.99
CA HIS A 108 10.36 -0.15 -11.40
C HIS A 108 10.58 -1.31 -12.38
N LEU A 109 9.54 -2.08 -12.69
CA LEU A 109 9.64 -3.20 -13.61
C LEU A 109 9.73 -2.71 -15.06
N PRO A 110 10.53 -3.39 -15.91
CA PRO A 110 10.67 -3.01 -17.33
C PRO A 110 9.39 -3.23 -18.15
N ASN A 111 8.48 -4.10 -17.67
CA ASN A 111 7.20 -4.37 -18.32
C ASN A 111 6.12 -4.70 -17.28
N PRO A 112 5.26 -3.73 -16.93
CA PRO A 112 4.20 -3.97 -15.94
C PRO A 112 3.12 -4.97 -16.41
N HIS A 113 2.97 -5.23 -17.71
CA HIS A 113 2.05 -6.28 -18.19
C HIS A 113 2.44 -7.69 -17.75
N ASN A 114 3.70 -7.91 -17.40
CA ASN A 114 4.21 -9.18 -16.89
C ASN A 114 4.33 -9.19 -15.36
N ALA A 115 3.75 -8.19 -14.67
CA ALA A 115 3.70 -8.13 -13.22
C ALA A 115 2.45 -8.84 -12.68
N TYR A 116 2.67 -9.70 -11.72
CA TYR A 116 1.62 -10.42 -10.98
C TYR A 116 1.75 -10.08 -9.50
N GLY A 117 0.64 -9.71 -8.86
CA GLY A 117 0.63 -9.32 -7.46
C GLY A 117 -0.52 -9.93 -6.68
N PHE A 118 -0.22 -10.40 -5.48
CA PHE A 118 -1.22 -10.83 -4.51
C PHE A 118 -1.07 -10.01 -3.24
N ASP A 119 -2.19 -9.70 -2.61
CA ASP A 119 -2.20 -9.16 -1.26
C ASP A 119 -3.51 -9.54 -0.55
N ILE A 120 -3.44 -9.74 0.75
CA ILE A 120 -4.61 -10.05 1.57
C ILE A 120 -5.48 -8.81 1.82
N ASP A 121 -4.87 -7.61 1.79
CA ASP A 121 -5.58 -6.35 1.96
C ASP A 121 -6.24 -5.88 0.66
N GLY A 122 -7.56 -6.03 0.59
CA GLY A 122 -8.34 -5.58 -0.55
C GLY A 122 -8.26 -4.07 -0.84
N LYS A 123 -7.99 -3.24 0.18
CA LYS A 123 -7.83 -1.78 0.00
C LYS A 123 -6.52 -1.47 -0.70
N ALA A 124 -5.42 -2.12 -0.28
CA ALA A 124 -4.13 -2.00 -0.95
C ALA A 124 -4.21 -2.50 -2.40
N VAL A 125 -4.88 -3.64 -2.63
CA VAL A 125 -5.14 -4.16 -3.98
C VAL A 125 -5.91 -3.17 -4.85
N SER A 126 -6.92 -2.49 -4.32
CA SER A 126 -7.66 -1.46 -5.07
C SER A 126 -6.75 -0.30 -5.49
N VAL A 127 -5.88 0.14 -4.59
CA VAL A 127 -4.88 1.18 -4.89
C VAL A 127 -3.87 0.69 -5.93
N ALA A 128 -3.37 -0.53 -5.78
CA ALA A 128 -2.41 -1.13 -6.72
C ALA A 128 -3.00 -1.26 -8.14
N ARG A 129 -4.25 -1.71 -8.26
CA ARG A 129 -4.95 -1.79 -9.56
C ARG A 129 -5.17 -0.43 -10.21
N TYR A 130 -5.39 0.60 -9.41
CA TYR A 130 -5.51 1.96 -9.91
C TYR A 130 -4.17 2.49 -10.43
N LEU A 131 -3.08 2.22 -9.71
CA LEU A 131 -1.74 2.67 -10.08
C LEU A 131 -1.16 1.91 -11.27
N TYR A 132 -1.45 0.60 -11.36
CA TYR A 132 -0.87 -0.31 -12.36
C TYR A 132 -1.98 -1.12 -13.06
N PRO A 133 -2.80 -0.45 -13.89
CA PRO A 133 -3.94 -1.11 -14.54
C PRO A 133 -3.53 -2.21 -15.53
N GLU A 134 -2.27 -2.23 -15.97
CA GLU A 134 -1.73 -3.28 -16.85
C GLU A 134 -1.26 -4.52 -16.08
N ALA A 135 -1.03 -4.42 -14.78
CA ALA A 135 -0.57 -5.54 -13.95
C ALA A 135 -1.72 -6.47 -13.55
N HIS A 136 -1.39 -7.74 -13.33
CA HIS A 136 -2.34 -8.76 -12.88
C HIS A 136 -2.34 -8.80 -11.34
N ILE A 137 -3.25 -8.07 -10.70
CA ILE A 137 -3.26 -7.90 -9.25
C ILE A 137 -4.54 -8.48 -8.68
N GLU A 138 -4.42 -9.36 -7.68
CA GLU A 138 -5.55 -10.03 -7.05
C GLU A 138 -5.50 -9.96 -5.53
N LYS A 139 -6.69 -9.82 -4.92
CA LYS A 139 -6.82 -10.02 -3.49
C LYS A 139 -6.79 -11.53 -3.22
N CYS A 140 -5.76 -11.98 -2.53
CA CYS A 140 -5.57 -13.39 -2.23
C CYS A 140 -4.82 -13.56 -0.92
N ASP A 141 -5.25 -14.54 -0.12
CA ASP A 141 -4.42 -15.08 0.94
C ASP A 141 -3.56 -16.20 0.35
N ILE A 142 -2.28 -15.92 0.17
CA ILE A 142 -1.35 -16.87 -0.47
C ILE A 142 -1.16 -18.17 0.34
N GLN A 143 -1.47 -18.18 1.63
CA GLN A 143 -1.42 -19.39 2.44
C GLN A 143 -2.55 -20.36 2.08
N LEU A 144 -3.63 -19.86 1.48
CA LEU A 144 -4.80 -20.63 1.05
C LEU A 144 -4.81 -20.86 -0.48
N TYR A 145 -3.79 -20.39 -1.18
CA TYR A 145 -3.69 -20.52 -2.64
C TYR A 145 -3.34 -21.97 -3.01
N ASN A 146 -4.25 -22.65 -3.73
CA ASN A 146 -4.10 -24.02 -4.23
C ASN A 146 -4.03 -24.04 -5.75
#